data_907fbfc605f98597ff53bb7d0f769994
#
_entry.id   907fbfc605f98597ff53bb7d0f769994
#
_cell.length_a   1.000
_cell.length_b   1.000
_cell.length_c   1.000
_cell.angle_alpha   90.00
_cell.angle_beta   90.00
_cell.angle_gamma   90.00
#
_symmetry.space_group_name_H-M   'P 1'
#
loop_
_entity.id
_entity.type
_entity.pdbx_description
1 polymer ?
#
loop_
_entity_poly.entity_id
_entity_poly.type
_entity_poly.pdbx_seq_one_letter_code
_entity_poly.pdbx_strand_id
1 'polypeptide(L)'
;LKHQLTLGTVVRIDQGEIDMPVQRLNHAVLYVRDVNRSVAFYSNVLGFRQVMGMGGAAFLQAEGSKNDHDLGLFEIGADAADSPAGRGAVGLYHLAWEVDTLDELERIAGMLAEAGALVGASDHGTTKALYGRDPDGIEFEVSWLLPADLITDDALAARSRIGRLDLAREKARYGGATRGGVGVSVVPAG
;
A
#
# COMPACT_ATOMS: atom_id res chain seq x y z
N LEU A 1 0.05 5.52 50.50
CA LEU A 1 0.66 4.36 49.84
C LEU A 1 1.14 4.83 48.45
N LYS A 2 2.46 4.99 48.31
CA LYS A 2 3.13 5.34 47.04
C LYS A 2 3.28 4.08 46.20
N HIS A 3 2.59 3.97 45.09
CA HIS A 3 2.84 2.93 44.09
C HIS A 3 4.07 3.33 43.27
N GLN A 4 5.15 2.61 43.49
CA GLN A 4 6.38 2.69 42.74
C GLN A 4 6.18 1.89 41.43
N LEU A 5 6.12 2.59 40.29
CA LEU A 5 6.13 1.97 38.97
C LEU A 5 7.51 1.36 38.75
N THR A 6 7.58 0.04 38.73
CA THR A 6 8.78 -0.70 38.35
C THR A 6 8.95 -0.55 36.83
N LEU A 7 9.98 0.16 36.43
CA LEU A 7 10.42 0.21 35.04
C LEU A 7 10.78 -1.22 34.59
N GLY A 8 10.02 -1.75 33.63
CA GLY A 8 10.29 -3.05 33.02
C GLY A 8 11.70 -3.10 32.45
N THR A 9 12.37 -4.21 32.68
CA THR A 9 13.70 -4.51 32.13
C THR A 9 13.67 -4.42 30.63
N VAL A 10 14.34 -3.40 30.07
CA VAL A 10 14.63 -3.34 28.64
C VAL A 10 15.60 -4.49 28.36
N VAL A 11 15.12 -5.55 27.73
CA VAL A 11 15.99 -6.60 27.19
C VAL A 11 16.81 -5.95 26.09
N ARG A 12 18.06 -5.61 26.37
CA ARG A 12 19.06 -5.32 25.35
C ARG A 12 19.33 -6.63 24.62
N ILE A 13 18.82 -6.76 23.42
CA ILE A 13 19.29 -7.77 22.48
C ILE A 13 20.71 -7.33 22.12
N ASP A 14 21.69 -8.13 22.52
CA ASP A 14 23.08 -7.94 22.11
C ASP A 14 23.11 -7.99 20.57
N GLN A 15 23.47 -6.87 19.95
CA GLN A 15 23.58 -6.72 18.49
C GLN A 15 24.88 -7.39 18.03
N GLY A 16 25.08 -8.66 18.41
CA GLY A 16 26.02 -9.53 17.70
C GLY A 16 25.59 -9.56 16.23
N GLU A 17 26.54 -9.51 15.30
CA GLU A 17 26.33 -9.49 13.86
C GLU A 17 25.14 -10.37 13.46
N ILE A 18 23.99 -9.70 13.14
CA ILE A 18 22.85 -10.38 12.52
C ILE A 18 23.23 -10.49 11.05
N ASP A 19 23.78 -11.62 10.71
CA ASP A 19 24.39 -11.88 9.40
C ASP A 19 23.38 -11.78 8.23
N MET A 20 22.06 -11.86 8.50
CA MET A 20 21.00 -11.87 7.48
C MET A 20 19.68 -11.27 7.99
N PRO A 21 19.55 -9.94 8.16
CA PRO A 21 18.31 -9.33 8.57
C PRO A 21 17.23 -9.45 7.50
N VAL A 22 15.94 -9.44 7.91
CA VAL A 22 14.84 -9.28 6.96
C VAL A 22 15.04 -7.98 6.18
N GLN A 23 15.04 -8.06 4.84
CA GLN A 23 15.32 -6.91 3.97
C GLN A 23 14.05 -6.09 3.67
N ARG A 24 12.94 -6.78 3.35
CA ARG A 24 11.68 -6.17 2.94
C ARG A 24 10.55 -7.19 2.92
N LEU A 25 9.32 -6.70 2.78
CA LEU A 25 8.21 -7.54 2.33
C LEU A 25 8.50 -7.97 0.88
N ASN A 26 8.50 -9.28 0.61
CA ASN A 26 8.72 -9.79 -0.75
C ASN A 26 7.41 -9.86 -1.53
N HIS A 27 6.42 -10.58 -1.00
CA HIS A 27 5.09 -10.71 -1.61
C HIS A 27 4.02 -10.89 -0.53
N ALA A 28 2.78 -10.69 -0.92
CA ALA A 28 1.60 -11.03 -0.14
C ALA A 28 0.84 -12.17 -0.81
N VAL A 29 0.08 -12.94 -0.03
CA VAL A 29 -0.79 -14.01 -0.54
C VAL A 29 -2.17 -13.83 0.04
N LEU A 30 -3.18 -13.86 -0.82
CA LEU A 30 -4.59 -13.72 -0.47
C LEU A 30 -5.37 -14.98 -0.83
N TYR A 31 -6.27 -15.38 0.05
CA TYR A 31 -7.36 -16.27 -0.30
C TYR A 31 -8.48 -15.43 -0.92
N VAL A 32 -8.98 -15.89 -2.08
CA VAL A 32 -10.04 -15.23 -2.85
C VAL A 32 -11.13 -16.23 -3.21
N ARG A 33 -12.37 -15.76 -3.41
CA ARG A 33 -13.46 -16.63 -3.79
C ARG A 33 -13.36 -17.14 -5.23
N ASP A 34 -12.87 -16.27 -6.12
CA ASP A 34 -12.72 -16.53 -7.56
C ASP A 34 -11.42 -15.87 -8.04
N VAL A 35 -10.46 -16.71 -8.43
CA VAL A 35 -9.14 -16.23 -8.84
C VAL A 35 -9.19 -15.39 -10.13
N ASN A 36 -10.07 -15.74 -11.08
CA ASN A 36 -10.16 -15.01 -12.34
C ASN A 36 -10.76 -13.62 -12.14
N ARG A 37 -11.78 -13.50 -11.28
CA ARG A 37 -12.37 -12.22 -10.90
C ARG A 37 -11.35 -11.31 -10.23
N SER A 38 -10.57 -11.87 -9.30
CA SER A 38 -9.53 -11.11 -8.61
C SER A 38 -8.38 -10.71 -9.53
N VAL A 39 -7.91 -11.61 -10.40
CA VAL A 39 -6.92 -11.31 -11.46
C VAL A 39 -7.41 -10.16 -12.34
N ALA A 40 -8.66 -10.23 -12.83
CA ALA A 40 -9.23 -9.17 -13.65
C ALA A 40 -9.26 -7.81 -12.93
N PHE A 41 -9.62 -7.80 -11.66
CA PHE A 41 -9.61 -6.57 -10.85
C PHE A 41 -8.20 -6.00 -10.69
N TYR A 42 -7.26 -6.77 -10.17
CA TYR A 42 -5.90 -6.30 -9.93
C TYR A 42 -5.19 -5.89 -11.21
N SER A 43 -5.46 -6.57 -12.33
CA SER A 43 -4.86 -6.22 -13.63
C SER A 43 -5.51 -4.97 -14.24
N ASN A 44 -6.83 -4.90 -14.29
CA ASN A 44 -7.51 -3.80 -14.99
C ASN A 44 -7.53 -2.50 -14.18
N VAL A 45 -7.62 -2.59 -12.84
CA VAL A 45 -7.74 -1.42 -11.97
C VAL A 45 -6.37 -0.94 -11.49
N LEU A 46 -5.52 -1.85 -11.01
CA LEU A 46 -4.22 -1.52 -10.42
C LEU A 46 -3.03 -1.76 -11.35
N GLY A 47 -3.24 -2.33 -12.55
CA GLY A 47 -2.19 -2.51 -13.55
C GLY A 47 -1.23 -3.67 -13.26
N PHE A 48 -1.61 -4.63 -12.42
CA PHE A 48 -0.79 -5.82 -12.22
C PHE A 48 -0.75 -6.71 -13.44
N ARG A 49 0.38 -7.33 -13.71
CA ARG A 49 0.58 -8.32 -14.75
C ARG A 49 0.57 -9.72 -14.15
N GLN A 50 -0.28 -10.62 -14.65
CA GLN A 50 -0.19 -12.03 -14.29
C GLN A 50 1.08 -12.64 -14.88
N VAL A 51 1.95 -13.19 -14.02
CA VAL A 51 3.22 -13.83 -14.42
C VAL A 51 3.14 -15.35 -14.43
N MET A 52 2.25 -15.91 -13.62
CA MET A 52 2.01 -17.35 -13.56
C MET A 52 0.56 -17.63 -13.14
N GLY A 53 0.02 -18.77 -13.57
CA GLY A 53 -1.27 -19.30 -13.14
C GLY A 53 -1.28 -20.82 -13.18
N MET A 54 -1.95 -21.43 -12.23
CA MET A 54 -2.22 -22.86 -12.19
C MET A 54 -3.59 -23.05 -11.54
N GLY A 55 -4.24 -24.18 -11.74
CA GLY A 55 -5.63 -24.41 -11.33
C GLY A 55 -5.95 -23.85 -9.94
N GLY A 56 -6.80 -22.80 -9.88
CA GLY A 56 -7.18 -22.12 -8.65
C GLY A 56 -6.14 -21.19 -8.03
N ALA A 57 -5.01 -20.90 -8.69
CA ALA A 57 -4.02 -19.95 -8.21
C ALA A 57 -3.47 -19.06 -9.32
N ALA A 58 -3.12 -17.82 -8.98
CA ALA A 58 -2.46 -16.87 -9.87
C ALA A 58 -1.41 -16.05 -9.11
N PHE A 59 -0.35 -15.66 -9.81
CA PHE A 59 0.72 -14.84 -9.27
C PHE A 59 0.85 -13.59 -10.14
N LEU A 60 0.82 -12.44 -9.50
CA LEU A 60 0.77 -11.13 -10.14
C LEU A 60 2.02 -10.33 -9.77
N GLN A 61 2.50 -9.52 -10.71
CA GLN A 61 3.63 -8.63 -10.53
C GLN A 61 3.21 -7.20 -10.84
N ALA A 62 3.56 -6.25 -9.97
CA ALA A 62 3.44 -4.83 -10.26
C ALA A 62 4.47 -4.43 -11.33
N GLU A 63 4.12 -3.50 -12.22
CA GLU A 63 4.98 -3.13 -13.37
C GLU A 63 6.36 -2.63 -12.95
N GLY A 64 6.43 -1.84 -11.86
CA GLY A 64 7.70 -1.32 -11.32
C GLY A 64 8.48 -2.30 -10.47
N SER A 65 7.97 -3.50 -10.21
CA SER A 65 8.59 -4.47 -9.31
C SER A 65 9.72 -5.27 -9.98
N LYS A 66 10.70 -5.63 -9.15
CA LYS A 66 11.79 -6.56 -9.51
C LYS A 66 11.64 -7.93 -8.85
N ASN A 67 10.55 -8.15 -8.09
CA ASN A 67 10.23 -9.48 -7.58
C ASN A 67 9.78 -10.38 -8.73
N ASP A 68 9.84 -11.68 -8.55
CA ASP A 68 9.22 -12.63 -9.48
C ASP A 68 7.68 -12.49 -9.49
N HIS A 69 7.10 -12.18 -8.31
CA HIS A 69 5.72 -11.76 -8.12
C HIS A 69 5.60 -10.93 -6.84
N ASP A 70 4.53 -10.14 -6.71
CA ASP A 70 4.23 -9.31 -5.54
C ASP A 70 2.96 -9.77 -4.83
N LEU A 71 2.06 -10.43 -5.57
CA LEU A 71 0.77 -10.86 -5.06
C LEU A 71 0.44 -12.27 -5.56
N GLY A 72 0.23 -13.21 -4.62
CA GLY A 72 -0.34 -14.52 -4.87
C GLY A 72 -1.84 -14.53 -4.55
N LEU A 73 -2.64 -15.13 -5.41
CA LEU A 73 -4.09 -15.30 -5.25
C LEU A 73 -4.40 -16.80 -5.25
N PHE A 74 -5.10 -17.28 -4.23
CA PHE A 74 -5.49 -18.68 -4.10
C PHE A 74 -7.01 -18.77 -3.93
N GLU A 75 -7.65 -19.46 -4.86
CA GLU A 75 -9.10 -19.68 -4.83
C GLU A 75 -9.51 -20.65 -3.73
N ILE A 76 -10.48 -20.23 -2.94
CA ILE A 76 -11.07 -21.04 -1.87
C ILE A 76 -12.59 -21.27 -2.04
N GLY A 77 -13.16 -20.77 -3.15
CA GLY A 77 -14.54 -20.99 -3.55
C GLY A 77 -15.55 -19.93 -3.07
N ALA A 78 -16.71 -19.93 -3.73
CA ALA A 78 -17.73 -18.90 -3.57
C ALA A 78 -18.35 -18.85 -2.16
N ASP A 79 -18.37 -19.98 -1.46
CA ASP A 79 -18.98 -20.11 -0.13
C ASP A 79 -18.03 -19.66 1.01
N ALA A 80 -16.84 -19.19 0.68
CA ALA A 80 -15.89 -18.71 1.68
C ALA A 80 -16.47 -17.53 2.47
N ALA A 81 -16.28 -17.53 3.79
CA ALA A 81 -16.67 -16.42 4.65
C ALA A 81 -15.91 -15.13 4.31
N ASP A 82 -16.48 -13.98 4.68
CA ASP A 82 -15.77 -12.70 4.60
C ASP A 82 -14.56 -12.69 5.52
N SER A 83 -13.55 -11.90 5.15
CA SER A 83 -12.42 -11.66 6.04
C SER A 83 -12.90 -11.09 7.37
N PRO A 84 -12.51 -11.67 8.52
CA PRO A 84 -12.84 -11.10 9.83
C PRO A 84 -12.00 -9.84 10.12
N ALA A 85 -11.06 -9.49 9.25
CA ALA A 85 -10.19 -8.33 9.43
C ALA A 85 -11.02 -7.04 9.52
N GLY A 86 -10.69 -6.24 10.50
CA GLY A 86 -11.41 -5.02 10.82
C GLY A 86 -11.12 -4.65 12.28
N ARG A 87 -11.76 -3.58 12.76
CA ARG A 87 -11.50 -3.06 14.12
C ARG A 87 -11.91 -4.00 15.26
N GLY A 88 -12.63 -5.05 14.95
CA GLY A 88 -13.09 -6.04 15.94
C GLY A 88 -12.24 -7.31 16.04
N ALA A 89 -11.24 -7.47 15.17
CA ALA A 89 -10.40 -8.66 15.13
C ALA A 89 -8.94 -8.31 14.83
N VAL A 90 -8.03 -9.05 15.42
CA VAL A 90 -6.60 -8.97 15.08
C VAL A 90 -6.38 -9.62 13.71
N GLY A 91 -5.68 -8.93 12.82
CA GLY A 91 -5.39 -9.43 11.49
C GLY A 91 -4.80 -8.37 10.57
N LEU A 92 -4.68 -8.69 9.29
CA LEU A 92 -4.27 -7.74 8.28
C LEU A 92 -5.36 -6.68 8.11
N TYR A 93 -4.99 -5.40 8.27
CA TYR A 93 -5.92 -4.29 7.98
C TYR A 93 -5.95 -4.00 6.47
N HIS A 94 -4.82 -3.65 5.89
CA HIS A 94 -4.69 -3.46 4.44
C HIS A 94 -3.27 -3.76 3.95
N LEU A 95 -3.13 -3.98 2.65
CA LEU A 95 -1.87 -3.93 1.92
C LEU A 95 -1.73 -2.54 1.28
N ALA A 96 -0.53 -1.98 1.27
CA ALA A 96 -0.26 -0.70 0.62
C ALA A 96 0.61 -0.90 -0.62
N TRP A 97 0.13 -0.35 -1.75
CA TRP A 97 0.82 -0.32 -3.03
C TRP A 97 1.32 1.09 -3.33
N GLU A 98 2.49 1.20 -3.87
CA GLU A 98 3.09 2.49 -4.21
C GLU A 98 2.96 2.77 -5.70
N VAL A 99 2.64 4.03 -6.05
CA VAL A 99 2.68 4.55 -7.41
C VAL A 99 3.76 5.62 -7.52
N ASP A 100 4.30 5.80 -8.71
CA ASP A 100 5.45 6.70 -8.94
C ASP A 100 5.06 8.17 -9.11
N THR A 101 3.82 8.48 -9.51
CA THR A 101 3.39 9.85 -9.78
C THR A 101 1.97 10.15 -9.24
N LEU A 102 1.68 11.45 -9.04
CA LEU A 102 0.32 11.90 -8.69
C LEU A 102 -0.66 11.74 -9.87
N ASP A 103 -0.18 11.79 -11.11
CA ASP A 103 -1.00 11.52 -12.30
C ASP A 103 -1.47 10.05 -12.30
N GLU A 104 -0.60 9.13 -11.91
CA GLU A 104 -0.96 7.72 -11.78
C GLU A 104 -1.90 7.47 -10.61
N LEU A 105 -1.68 8.16 -9.47
CA LEU A 105 -2.60 8.09 -8.33
C LEU A 105 -4.01 8.57 -8.73
N GLU A 106 -4.10 9.66 -9.50
CA GLU A 106 -5.40 10.17 -10.00
C GLU A 106 -6.05 9.20 -10.99
N ARG A 107 -5.27 8.60 -11.90
CA ARG A 107 -5.75 7.58 -12.83
C ARG A 107 -6.37 6.39 -12.07
N ILE A 108 -5.68 5.90 -11.05
CA ILE A 108 -6.19 4.80 -10.21
C ILE A 108 -7.42 5.24 -9.42
N ALA A 109 -7.49 6.47 -8.94
CA ALA A 109 -8.70 6.98 -8.27
C ALA A 109 -9.93 6.89 -9.19
N GLY A 110 -9.78 7.25 -10.47
CA GLY A 110 -10.82 7.10 -11.49
C GLY A 110 -11.23 5.64 -11.70
N MET A 111 -10.26 4.75 -11.90
CA MET A 111 -10.51 3.32 -12.09
C MET A 111 -11.21 2.67 -10.89
N LEU A 112 -10.80 3.03 -9.67
CA LEU A 112 -11.43 2.55 -8.45
C LEU A 112 -12.86 3.08 -8.30
N ALA A 113 -13.11 4.34 -8.66
CA ALA A 113 -14.45 4.92 -8.62
C ALA A 113 -15.38 4.25 -9.66
N GLU A 114 -14.91 4.03 -10.89
CA GLU A 114 -15.66 3.32 -11.94
C GLU A 114 -15.98 1.88 -11.55
N ALA A 115 -15.06 1.19 -10.87
CA ALA A 115 -15.26 -0.15 -10.35
C ALA A 115 -16.14 -0.20 -9.09
N GLY A 116 -16.53 0.95 -8.51
CA GLY A 116 -17.23 1.02 -7.23
C GLY A 116 -16.39 0.54 -6.04
N ALA A 117 -15.08 0.52 -6.19
CA ALA A 117 -14.11 -0.03 -5.25
C ALA A 117 -13.43 1.03 -4.37
N LEU A 118 -13.54 2.34 -4.70
CA LEU A 118 -12.96 3.43 -3.92
C LEU A 118 -13.74 3.63 -2.62
N VAL A 119 -13.08 3.54 -1.47
CA VAL A 119 -13.71 3.71 -0.15
C VAL A 119 -13.23 4.94 0.61
N GLY A 120 -12.13 5.55 0.19
CA GLY A 120 -11.61 6.75 0.82
C GLY A 120 -10.35 7.30 0.19
N ALA A 121 -9.97 8.49 0.63
CA ALA A 121 -8.71 9.13 0.26
C ALA A 121 -8.21 10.02 1.41
N SER A 122 -6.91 10.07 1.64
CA SER A 122 -6.31 10.87 2.70
C SER A 122 -4.97 11.49 2.33
N ASP A 123 -4.70 12.62 2.98
CA ASP A 123 -3.41 13.31 2.95
C ASP A 123 -2.74 13.16 4.32
N HIS A 124 -1.59 12.51 4.35
CA HIS A 124 -0.76 12.30 5.53
C HIS A 124 0.53 13.17 5.50
N GLY A 125 0.49 14.31 4.82
CA GLY A 125 1.66 15.17 4.65
C GLY A 125 2.63 14.60 3.61
N THR A 126 3.44 13.64 4.00
CA THR A 126 4.43 13.01 3.09
C THR A 126 3.87 11.87 2.25
N THR A 127 2.62 11.46 2.47
CA THR A 127 1.95 10.39 1.73
C THR A 127 0.57 10.85 1.28
N LYS A 128 0.24 10.63 0.01
CA LYS A 128 -1.08 10.86 -0.58
C LYS A 128 -1.68 9.51 -0.89
N ALA A 129 -2.80 9.17 -0.27
CA ALA A 129 -3.33 7.82 -0.24
C ALA A 129 -4.78 7.73 -0.73
N LEU A 130 -5.06 6.65 -1.47
CA LEU A 130 -6.40 6.17 -1.79
C LEU A 130 -6.63 4.85 -1.06
N TYR A 131 -7.85 4.60 -0.66
CA TYR A 131 -8.26 3.31 -0.07
C TYR A 131 -9.29 2.67 -0.95
N GLY A 132 -9.10 1.38 -1.22
CA GLY A 132 -9.99 0.58 -2.04
C GLY A 132 -10.32 -0.75 -1.38
N ARG A 133 -11.34 -1.43 -1.92
CA ARG A 133 -11.65 -2.82 -1.61
C ARG A 133 -11.65 -3.64 -2.88
N ASP A 134 -11.01 -4.79 -2.79
CA ASP A 134 -11.03 -5.76 -3.87
C ASP A 134 -12.40 -6.46 -4.00
N PRO A 135 -12.62 -7.33 -4.99
CA PRO A 135 -13.89 -8.02 -5.16
C PRO A 135 -14.34 -8.86 -3.96
N ASP A 136 -13.43 -9.27 -3.09
CA ASP A 136 -13.73 -10.03 -1.87
C ASP A 136 -13.83 -9.18 -0.61
N GLY A 137 -13.73 -7.84 -0.77
CA GLY A 137 -13.84 -6.88 0.31
C GLY A 137 -12.54 -6.68 1.09
N ILE A 138 -11.42 -7.24 0.63
CA ILE A 138 -10.10 -7.03 1.23
C ILE A 138 -9.66 -5.59 0.97
N GLU A 139 -9.36 -4.86 2.04
CA GLU A 139 -8.98 -3.46 1.95
C GLU A 139 -7.51 -3.32 1.53
N PHE A 140 -7.23 -2.36 0.68
CA PHE A 140 -5.88 -1.98 0.28
C PHE A 140 -5.74 -0.46 0.18
N GLU A 141 -4.51 -0.01 0.25
CA GLU A 141 -4.10 1.38 0.03
C GLU A 141 -3.31 1.48 -1.28
N VAL A 142 -3.47 2.58 -2.00
CA VAL A 142 -2.56 2.98 -3.08
C VAL A 142 -2.03 4.35 -2.74
N SER A 143 -0.72 4.51 -2.72
CA SER A 143 -0.12 5.74 -2.23
C SER A 143 1.00 6.26 -3.12
N TRP A 144 1.08 7.61 -3.21
CA TRP A 144 2.24 8.34 -3.70
C TRP A 144 2.98 8.96 -2.53
N LEU A 145 4.30 8.74 -2.48
CA LEU A 145 5.17 9.25 -1.44
C LEU A 145 5.93 10.46 -1.95
N LEU A 146 5.91 11.53 -1.15
CA LEU A 146 6.64 12.76 -1.46
C LEU A 146 8.15 12.45 -1.55
N PRO A 147 8.82 12.81 -2.67
CA PRO A 147 10.26 12.60 -2.80
C PRO A 147 11.03 13.38 -1.77
N ALA A 148 12.18 12.85 -1.34
CA ALA A 148 12.94 13.35 -0.19
C ALA A 148 13.28 14.84 -0.29
N ASP A 149 13.62 15.33 -1.47
CA ASP A 149 14.02 16.73 -1.70
C ASP A 149 12.84 17.73 -1.58
N LEU A 150 11.61 17.26 -1.63
CA LEU A 150 10.41 18.08 -1.50
C LEU A 150 9.77 18.00 -0.10
N ILE A 151 10.36 17.23 0.81
CA ILE A 151 9.89 17.13 2.19
C ILE A 151 10.23 18.43 2.93
N THR A 152 9.19 19.11 3.42
CA THR A 152 9.30 20.32 4.25
C THR A 152 8.92 20.03 5.69
N ASP A 153 9.27 20.92 6.61
CA ASP A 153 8.86 20.82 8.02
C ASP A 153 7.34 20.79 8.17
N ASP A 154 6.60 21.52 7.33
CA ASP A 154 5.13 21.49 7.31
C ASP A 154 4.61 20.12 6.88
N ALA A 155 5.22 19.49 5.87
CA ALA A 155 4.84 18.14 5.42
C ALA A 155 5.14 17.11 6.53
N LEU A 156 6.25 17.24 7.24
CA LEU A 156 6.58 16.39 8.38
C LEU A 156 5.60 16.59 9.53
N ALA A 157 5.27 17.85 9.88
CA ALA A 157 4.30 18.14 10.93
C ALA A 157 2.89 17.62 10.58
N ALA A 158 2.53 17.59 9.29
CA ALA A 158 1.24 17.08 8.83
C ALA A 158 1.12 15.55 8.95
N ARG A 159 2.20 14.79 9.09
CA ARG A 159 2.18 13.32 9.27
C ARG A 159 1.37 12.85 10.49
N SER A 160 1.26 13.69 11.51
CA SER A 160 0.47 13.39 12.72
C SER A 160 -1.04 13.56 12.53
N ARG A 161 -1.50 13.98 11.36
CA ARG A 161 -2.91 14.26 11.06
C ARG A 161 -3.35 13.50 9.82
N ILE A 162 -4.63 13.14 9.79
CA ILE A 162 -5.28 12.59 8.60
C ILE A 162 -6.10 13.73 7.99
N GLY A 163 -5.61 14.28 6.87
CA GLY A 163 -6.29 15.32 6.12
C GLY A 163 -7.11 14.76 4.95
N ARG A 164 -8.01 15.56 4.41
CA ARG A 164 -8.70 15.24 3.16
C ARG A 164 -7.72 15.43 1.99
N LEU A 165 -7.59 14.43 1.14
CA LEU A 165 -6.80 14.53 -0.08
C LEU A 165 -7.55 15.40 -1.12
N ASP A 166 -6.85 16.38 -1.65
CA ASP A 166 -7.24 17.19 -2.81
C ASP A 166 -6.16 17.00 -3.89
N LEU A 167 -6.38 16.04 -4.79
CA LEU A 167 -5.41 15.69 -5.83
C LEU A 167 -5.08 16.85 -6.74
N ALA A 168 -6.06 17.70 -7.09
CA ALA A 168 -5.83 18.87 -7.94
C ALA A 168 -4.86 19.84 -7.28
N ARG A 169 -5.05 20.11 -5.99
CA ARG A 169 -4.16 20.96 -5.20
C ARG A 169 -2.75 20.36 -5.08
N GLU A 170 -2.66 19.06 -4.79
CA GLU A 170 -1.36 18.40 -4.63
C GLU A 170 -0.60 18.33 -5.97
N LYS A 171 -1.29 18.10 -7.08
CA LYS A 171 -0.72 18.16 -8.42
C LYS A 171 -0.24 19.58 -8.79
N ALA A 172 -1.00 20.61 -8.43
CA ALA A 172 -0.58 22.01 -8.62
C ALA A 172 0.65 22.36 -7.77
N ARG A 173 0.77 21.78 -6.57
CA ARG A 173 1.87 22.02 -5.63
C ARG A 173 3.17 21.32 -6.02
N TYR A 174 3.09 20.04 -6.40
CA TYR A 174 4.25 19.18 -6.58
C TYR A 174 4.52 18.80 -8.03
N GLY A 175 3.56 19.03 -8.93
CA GLY A 175 3.62 18.55 -10.31
C GLY A 175 3.04 17.12 -10.44
N GLY A 176 2.11 16.93 -11.39
CA GLY A 176 1.44 15.64 -11.59
C GLY A 176 2.40 14.51 -11.95
N ALA A 177 3.41 14.81 -12.77
CA ALA A 177 4.41 13.85 -13.25
C ALA A 177 5.65 13.72 -12.35
N THR A 178 5.68 14.39 -11.19
CA THR A 178 6.82 14.30 -10.26
C THR A 178 6.91 12.89 -9.68
N ARG A 179 8.04 12.24 -9.93
CA ARG A 179 8.30 10.90 -9.39
C ARG A 179 8.53 10.98 -7.90
N GLY A 180 7.74 10.20 -7.17
CA GLY A 180 7.86 9.97 -5.75
C GLY A 180 8.36 8.56 -5.44
N GLY A 181 8.33 8.21 -4.16
CA GLY A 181 8.68 6.87 -3.71
C GLY A 181 9.72 6.86 -2.59
N VAL A 182 9.84 5.71 -1.92
CA VAL A 182 10.82 5.53 -0.85
C VAL A 182 12.24 5.69 -1.40
N GLY A 183 12.98 6.65 -0.83
CA GLY A 183 14.36 6.92 -1.24
C GLY A 183 14.51 7.64 -2.58
N VAL A 184 13.41 8.04 -3.22
CA VAL A 184 13.45 8.87 -4.42
C VAL A 184 13.75 10.32 -4.03
N SER A 185 14.67 10.94 -4.76
CA SER A 185 14.98 12.36 -4.66
C SER A 185 14.89 12.99 -6.04
N VAL A 186 14.33 14.19 -6.09
CA VAL A 186 14.35 14.99 -7.31
C VAL A 186 15.76 15.51 -7.50
N VAL A 187 16.50 14.95 -8.44
CA VAL A 187 17.81 15.48 -8.80
C VAL A 187 17.58 16.72 -9.65
N PRO A 188 18.07 17.92 -9.23
CA PRO A 188 18.01 19.09 -10.10
C PRO A 188 18.70 18.77 -11.42
N ALA A 189 18.05 19.11 -12.54
CA ALA A 189 18.73 19.09 -13.84
C ALA A 189 19.93 20.05 -13.76
N GLY A 190 21.14 19.47 -13.82
CA GLY A 190 22.40 20.22 -13.82
C GLY A 190 22.58 21.03 -15.09
#